data_7999517641701ab741bb468592ff5339
#
_entry.id   7999517641701ab741bb468592ff5339
#
_cell.length_a   1.000
_cell.length_b   1.000
_cell.length_c   1.000
_cell.angle_alpha   90.00
_cell.angle_beta   90.00
_cell.angle_gamma   90.00
#
_symmetry.space_group_name_H-M   'P 1'
#
loop_
_entity.id
_entity.type
_entity.pdbx_description
1 polymer ?
#
loop_
_entity_poly.entity_id
_entity_poly.type
_entity_poly.pdbx_seq_one_letter_code
_entity_poly.pdbx_strand_id
1 'polypeptide(L)'
;MIIACSPLRVTLGGGGTDLPSYYEKFGGFLIAAAIDKYVYITVHETFVPDLIVKYSELERVPEAAQLKHPIIREAFGLLGMNGHSLELTSMADIPAGTGLGSSSSFTTALLKALHAQKKDLIHPAELAAQACDIELNRLNGPIGKQDQYIAAYGGLTCFNFLPGGKVEAWPLKVSEETRDSLEDNLLLFFTGYSRSASSILKEQDQKSKADDHGMIENLHFVKDLGHQSQTALEAGNLHEFARLMDVHWQRKKQRSGGMSNPKINEWYDLAMASGALGGKLIGAGGGGFLMFYTEDKSKLRHAMRSVGLKEVRFRFDFEGTKLVIS
;
A
#
# COMPACT_ATOMS: atom_id res chain seq x y z
N MET A 1 21.92 16.84 6.61
CA MET A 1 21.02 16.28 5.56
C MET A 1 20.43 15.00 6.09
N ILE A 2 19.11 14.84 5.99
CA ILE A 2 18.38 13.67 6.44
C ILE A 2 17.78 12.97 5.22
N ILE A 3 17.89 11.66 5.14
CA ILE A 3 17.22 10.85 4.12
C ILE A 3 16.39 9.78 4.82
N ALA A 4 15.08 9.82 4.65
CA ALA A 4 14.17 8.77 5.06
C ALA A 4 13.68 7.98 3.84
N CYS A 5 13.44 6.70 4.00
CA CYS A 5 12.75 5.89 3.01
C CYS A 5 11.61 5.10 3.63
N SER A 6 10.61 4.82 2.83
CA SER A 6 9.45 4.04 3.22
C SER A 6 9.09 3.03 2.12
N PRO A 7 8.89 1.75 2.46
CA PRO A 7 8.61 0.73 1.47
C PRO A 7 7.20 0.87 0.90
N LEU A 8 7.05 0.42 -0.35
CA LEU A 8 5.75 0.13 -0.95
C LEU A 8 5.24 -1.22 -0.44
N ARG A 9 4.03 -1.60 -0.82
CA ARG A 9 3.41 -2.83 -0.31
C ARG A 9 2.60 -3.60 -1.34
N VAL A 10 2.46 -4.90 -1.10
CA VAL A 10 1.44 -5.76 -1.69
C VAL A 10 0.51 -6.28 -0.60
N THR A 11 -0.79 -6.47 -0.90
CA THR A 11 -1.75 -7.07 0.03
C THR A 11 -1.86 -8.56 -0.26
N LEU A 12 -1.63 -9.41 0.71
CA LEU A 12 -1.70 -10.87 0.56
C LEU A 12 -3.13 -11.38 0.77
N GLY A 13 -3.86 -10.91 1.79
CA GLY A 13 -5.24 -11.32 2.08
C GLY A 13 -6.06 -10.20 2.73
N GLY A 14 -7.38 -10.24 2.66
CA GLY A 14 -8.30 -9.40 3.44
C GLY A 14 -8.47 -7.94 3.01
N GLY A 15 -7.87 -7.49 1.94
CA GLY A 15 -7.83 -6.08 1.53
C GLY A 15 -9.20 -5.44 1.28
N GLY A 16 -9.35 -4.18 1.73
CA GLY A 16 -10.57 -3.39 1.62
C GLY A 16 -11.42 -3.38 2.91
N THR A 17 -11.04 -4.17 3.91
CA THR A 17 -11.73 -4.19 5.22
C THR A 17 -11.15 -3.20 6.22
N ASP A 18 -10.17 -2.44 5.81
CA ASP A 18 -9.45 -1.40 6.53
C ASP A 18 -10.06 0.01 6.38
N LEU A 19 -11.17 0.13 5.64
CA LEU A 19 -11.94 1.38 5.53
C LEU A 19 -12.76 1.64 6.80
N PRO A 20 -12.77 2.87 7.34
CA PRO A 20 -13.54 3.22 8.54
C PRO A 20 -15.03 2.85 8.45
N SER A 21 -15.64 3.05 7.28
CA SER A 21 -17.05 2.71 7.03
C SER A 21 -17.38 1.22 7.22
N TYR A 22 -16.37 0.35 7.21
CA TYR A 22 -16.55 -1.07 7.46
C TYR A 22 -16.02 -1.49 8.84
N TYR A 23 -14.74 -1.16 9.18
CA TYR A 23 -14.15 -1.71 10.41
C TYR A 23 -14.76 -1.15 11.68
N GLU A 24 -15.29 0.07 11.67
CA GLU A 24 -15.97 0.65 12.85
C GLU A 24 -17.18 -0.16 13.28
N LYS A 25 -17.85 -0.87 12.37
CA LYS A 25 -19.01 -1.71 12.66
C LYS A 25 -18.65 -3.18 12.86
N PHE A 26 -17.74 -3.71 12.04
CA PHE A 26 -17.55 -5.16 11.89
C PHE A 26 -16.13 -5.62 12.24
N GLY A 27 -15.23 -4.70 12.55
CA GLY A 27 -13.80 -5.02 12.59
C GLY A 27 -13.24 -5.39 11.23
N GLY A 28 -11.99 -5.02 10.95
CA GLY A 28 -11.31 -5.37 9.69
C GLY A 28 -10.12 -6.29 9.97
N PHE A 29 -9.75 -7.09 8.96
CA PHE A 29 -8.55 -7.91 9.00
C PHE A 29 -7.88 -7.95 7.62
N LEU A 30 -6.56 -7.86 7.60
CA LEU A 30 -5.78 -8.10 6.39
C LEU A 30 -4.34 -8.52 6.70
N ILE A 31 -3.71 -9.08 5.65
CA ILE A 31 -2.28 -9.41 5.62
C ILE A 31 -1.65 -8.58 4.51
N ALA A 32 -0.62 -7.83 4.85
CA ALA A 32 0.17 -7.07 3.88
C ALA A 32 1.66 -7.42 4.00
N ALA A 33 2.36 -7.22 2.90
CA ALA A 33 3.80 -7.36 2.80
C ALA A 33 4.42 -6.05 2.32
N ALA A 34 5.39 -5.52 3.04
CA ALA A 34 6.24 -4.45 2.54
C ALA A 34 7.26 -5.01 1.56
N ILE A 35 7.59 -4.24 0.53
CA ILE A 35 8.50 -4.67 -0.54
C ILE A 35 9.64 -3.65 -0.75
N ASP A 36 10.78 -4.11 -1.25
CA ASP A 36 12.01 -3.36 -1.53
C ASP A 36 11.88 -2.37 -2.71
N LYS A 37 10.76 -1.69 -2.76
CA LYS A 37 10.50 -0.54 -3.63
C LYS A 37 10.05 0.60 -2.72
N TYR A 38 10.71 1.74 -2.85
CA TYR A 38 10.64 2.79 -1.84
C TYR A 38 10.17 4.13 -2.39
N VAL A 39 9.65 4.93 -1.49
CA VAL A 39 9.62 6.38 -1.60
C VAL A 39 10.69 6.93 -0.69
N TYR A 40 11.48 7.86 -1.21
CA TYR A 40 12.56 8.55 -0.50
C TYR A 40 12.20 10.01 -0.28
N ILE A 41 12.46 10.50 0.92
CA ILE A 41 12.35 11.91 1.27
C ILE A 41 13.72 12.39 1.80
N THR A 42 14.23 13.43 1.17
CA THR A 42 15.44 14.12 1.63
C THR A 42 15.05 15.46 2.23
N VAL A 43 15.57 15.80 3.40
CA VAL A 43 15.42 17.11 4.05
C VAL A 43 16.78 17.64 4.45
N HIS A 44 17.07 18.89 4.14
CA HIS A 44 18.26 19.57 4.63
C HIS A 44 18.04 21.07 4.83
N GLU A 45 18.86 21.67 5.65
CA GLU A 45 18.85 23.11 5.89
C GLU A 45 19.51 23.85 4.73
N THR A 46 18.98 25.01 4.39
CA THR A 46 19.48 25.91 3.34
C THR A 46 19.85 27.27 3.93
N PHE A 47 20.65 28.05 3.21
CA PHE A 47 20.98 29.42 3.60
C PHE A 47 19.90 30.44 3.22
N VAL A 48 18.94 30.06 2.37
CA VAL A 48 17.82 30.92 2.00
C VAL A 48 16.67 30.72 2.96
N PRO A 49 15.89 31.75 3.30
CA PRO A 49 14.83 31.64 4.31
C PRO A 49 13.62 30.84 3.82
N ASP A 50 13.50 30.61 2.51
CA ASP A 50 12.33 29.92 1.94
C ASP A 50 12.35 28.40 2.20
N LEU A 51 11.16 27.83 2.19
CA LEU A 51 10.94 26.39 2.03
C LEU A 51 10.92 26.05 0.54
N ILE A 52 11.82 25.16 0.12
CA ILE A 52 11.92 24.65 -1.25
C ILE A 52 11.46 23.19 -1.25
N VAL A 53 10.46 22.86 -2.07
CA VAL A 53 9.92 21.48 -2.16
C VAL A 53 9.98 21.00 -3.61
N LYS A 54 10.62 19.85 -3.81
CA LYS A 54 10.80 19.20 -5.12
C LYS A 54 10.13 17.82 -5.13
N TYR A 55 9.10 17.67 -5.95
CA TYR A 55 8.42 16.41 -6.23
C TYR A 55 8.15 16.31 -7.73
N SER A 56 6.93 16.06 -8.23
CA SER A 56 6.58 16.23 -9.65
C SER A 56 6.55 17.71 -10.08
N GLU A 57 6.49 18.60 -9.09
CA GLU A 57 6.55 20.05 -9.25
C GLU A 57 7.65 20.63 -8.34
N LEU A 58 8.03 21.89 -8.62
CA LEU A 58 8.90 22.68 -7.76
C LEU A 58 8.08 23.80 -7.12
N GLU A 59 8.03 23.79 -5.79
CA GLU A 59 7.44 24.89 -5.01
C GLU A 59 8.53 25.61 -4.22
N ARG A 60 8.44 26.93 -4.17
CA ARG A 60 9.26 27.76 -3.30
C ARG A 60 8.35 28.78 -2.62
N VAL A 61 8.26 28.69 -1.30
CA VAL A 61 7.34 29.47 -0.47
C VAL A 61 8.03 29.96 0.80
N PRO A 62 7.62 31.12 1.36
CA PRO A 62 8.15 31.62 2.63
C PRO A 62 7.88 30.69 3.81
N GLU A 63 6.76 29.98 3.81
CA GLU A 63 6.35 29.09 4.89
C GLU A 63 5.45 27.94 4.38
N ALA A 64 5.46 26.84 5.13
CA ALA A 64 4.78 25.59 4.74
C ALA A 64 3.27 25.73 4.56
N ALA A 65 2.61 26.67 5.25
CA ALA A 65 1.17 26.92 5.12
C ALA A 65 0.75 27.34 3.68
N GLN A 66 1.69 27.87 2.89
CA GLN A 66 1.46 28.31 1.52
C GLN A 66 1.71 27.23 0.47
N LEU A 67 2.15 26.04 0.87
CA LEU A 67 2.37 24.92 -0.05
C LEU A 67 1.05 24.47 -0.71
N LYS A 68 1.11 24.17 -1.99
CA LYS A 68 0.02 23.55 -2.75
C LYS A 68 -0.10 22.06 -2.43
N HIS A 69 1.03 21.37 -2.24
CA HIS A 69 1.03 19.94 -1.97
C HIS A 69 0.37 19.63 -0.62
N PRO A 70 -0.82 19.01 -0.60
CA PRO A 70 -1.65 18.96 0.61
C PRO A 70 -1.00 18.13 1.72
N ILE A 71 -0.43 16.97 1.40
CA ILE A 71 0.20 16.10 2.42
C ILE A 71 1.38 16.81 3.07
N ILE A 72 2.22 17.51 2.30
CA ILE A 72 3.39 18.20 2.85
C ILE A 72 2.92 19.32 3.77
N ARG A 73 1.97 20.14 3.32
CA ARG A 73 1.40 21.22 4.13
C ARG A 73 0.84 20.70 5.47
N GLU A 74 0.04 19.63 5.43
CA GLU A 74 -0.54 19.06 6.63
C GLU A 74 0.50 18.42 7.56
N ALA A 75 1.56 17.80 7.02
CA ALA A 75 2.65 17.23 7.81
C ALA A 75 3.42 18.31 8.58
N PHE A 76 3.76 19.41 7.93
CA PHE A 76 4.39 20.56 8.60
C PHE A 76 3.46 21.16 9.67
N GLY A 77 2.17 21.31 9.35
CA GLY A 77 1.16 21.81 10.31
C GLY A 77 0.97 20.89 11.52
N LEU A 78 0.94 19.55 11.31
CA LEU A 78 0.83 18.56 12.38
C LEU A 78 1.99 18.66 13.37
N LEU A 79 3.21 18.89 12.86
CA LEU A 79 4.43 18.95 13.67
C LEU A 79 4.76 20.36 14.20
N GLY A 80 3.93 21.36 13.88
CA GLY A 80 4.16 22.75 14.29
C GLY A 80 5.41 23.36 13.65
N MET A 81 5.78 22.93 12.44
CA MET A 81 6.96 23.42 11.72
C MET A 81 6.52 24.44 10.65
N ASN A 82 7.26 25.55 10.54
CA ASN A 82 7.03 26.55 9.50
C ASN A 82 7.78 26.26 8.18
N GLY A 83 8.84 25.44 8.25
CA GLY A 83 9.67 25.06 7.10
C GLY A 83 10.73 26.08 6.71
N HIS A 84 10.98 27.14 7.49
CA HIS A 84 12.03 28.12 7.18
C HIS A 84 13.39 27.47 6.98
N SER A 85 14.07 27.93 5.93
CA SER A 85 15.43 27.48 5.57
C SER A 85 15.54 25.96 5.38
N LEU A 86 14.51 25.33 4.82
CA LEU A 86 14.51 23.89 4.50
C LEU A 86 14.34 23.65 3.00
N GLU A 87 15.03 22.63 2.52
CA GLU A 87 14.75 22.03 1.21
C GLU A 87 14.34 20.57 1.41
N LEU A 88 13.21 20.19 0.77
CA LEU A 88 12.64 18.85 0.77
C LEU A 88 12.59 18.34 -0.67
N THR A 89 13.10 17.13 -0.90
CA THR A 89 13.05 16.46 -2.21
C THR A 89 12.45 15.07 -2.06
N SER A 90 11.53 14.71 -2.97
CA SER A 90 10.90 13.39 -3.05
C SER A 90 11.34 12.64 -4.29
N MET A 91 11.63 11.35 -4.13
CA MET A 91 11.89 10.39 -5.21
C MET A 91 11.17 9.09 -4.93
N ALA A 92 10.83 8.31 -5.96
CA ALA A 92 10.16 7.03 -5.81
C ALA A 92 10.63 6.04 -6.88
N ASP A 93 10.79 4.76 -6.48
CA ASP A 93 11.15 3.67 -7.41
C ASP A 93 10.01 3.34 -8.37
N ILE A 94 8.77 3.52 -7.92
CA ILE A 94 7.55 3.22 -8.68
C ILE A 94 6.66 4.46 -8.68
N PRO A 95 6.11 4.87 -9.84
CA PRO A 95 5.22 6.03 -9.92
C PRO A 95 4.00 5.93 -9.01
N ALA A 96 3.50 7.08 -8.56
CA ALA A 96 2.25 7.17 -7.81
C ALA A 96 1.04 6.67 -8.64
N GLY A 97 -0.04 6.26 -7.95
CA GLY A 97 -1.27 5.82 -8.62
C GLY A 97 -1.25 4.39 -9.17
N THR A 98 -0.23 3.59 -8.85
CA THR A 98 -0.07 2.22 -9.33
C THR A 98 -0.63 1.14 -8.39
N GLY A 99 -1.22 1.55 -7.27
CA GLY A 99 -1.89 0.63 -6.33
C GLY A 99 -0.97 -0.07 -5.33
N LEU A 100 0.29 0.38 -5.17
CA LEU A 100 1.27 -0.17 -4.22
C LEU A 100 1.42 0.66 -2.93
N GLY A 101 0.50 1.57 -2.61
CA GLY A 101 0.51 2.34 -1.37
C GLY A 101 1.46 3.56 -1.38
N SER A 102 1.83 4.08 -2.56
CA SER A 102 2.87 5.12 -2.67
C SER A 102 2.53 6.44 -1.96
N SER A 103 1.25 6.85 -1.86
CA SER A 103 0.85 8.04 -1.11
C SER A 103 1.19 7.90 0.37
N SER A 104 0.81 6.79 0.96
CA SER A 104 1.03 6.54 2.39
C SER A 104 2.50 6.28 2.71
N SER A 105 3.25 5.62 1.79
CA SER A 105 4.71 5.51 1.91
C SER A 105 5.38 6.88 1.81
N PHE A 106 4.87 7.78 0.97
CA PHE A 106 5.32 9.18 0.93
C PHE A 106 5.05 9.88 2.27
N THR A 107 3.83 9.75 2.80
CA THR A 107 3.43 10.40 4.06
C THR A 107 4.27 9.90 5.24
N THR A 108 4.51 8.58 5.34
CA THR A 108 5.33 8.00 6.42
C THR A 108 6.81 8.37 6.29
N ALA A 109 7.39 8.36 5.08
CA ALA A 109 8.77 8.81 4.86
C ALA A 109 8.93 10.31 5.19
N LEU A 110 7.97 11.14 4.79
CA LEU A 110 7.95 12.57 5.09
C LEU A 110 7.92 12.82 6.60
N LEU A 111 6.97 12.22 7.31
CA LEU A 111 6.86 12.36 8.76
C LEU A 111 8.14 11.88 9.47
N LYS A 112 8.70 10.74 9.03
CA LYS A 112 9.95 10.22 9.59
C LYS A 112 11.11 11.20 9.44
N ALA A 113 11.24 11.81 8.24
CA ALA A 113 12.28 12.82 7.98
C ALA A 113 12.07 14.08 8.80
N LEU A 114 10.83 14.57 8.93
CA LEU A 114 10.51 15.77 9.71
C LEU A 114 10.70 15.56 11.22
N HIS A 115 10.32 14.40 11.76
CA HIS A 115 10.63 14.05 13.15
C HIS A 115 12.14 14.00 13.38
N ALA A 116 12.91 13.41 12.47
CA ALA A 116 14.36 13.40 12.57
C ALA A 116 14.96 14.83 12.52
N GLN A 117 14.40 15.73 11.69
CA GLN A 117 14.80 17.14 11.65
C GLN A 117 14.55 17.85 12.99
N LYS A 118 13.47 17.47 13.69
CA LYS A 118 13.17 17.95 15.05
C LYS A 118 13.98 17.24 16.14
N LYS A 119 14.74 16.20 15.78
CA LYS A 119 15.44 15.30 16.73
C LYS A 119 14.49 14.54 17.64
N ASP A 120 13.29 14.26 17.15
CA ASP A 120 12.27 13.46 17.83
C ASP A 120 12.35 11.99 17.38
N LEU A 121 12.23 11.08 18.33
CA LEU A 121 12.03 9.65 18.05
C LEU A 121 10.55 9.36 17.89
N ILE A 122 10.19 8.64 16.82
CA ILE A 122 8.80 8.22 16.60
C ILE A 122 8.74 6.72 16.38
N HIS A 123 7.82 6.07 17.10
CA HIS A 123 7.54 4.64 16.96
C HIS A 123 6.69 4.35 15.71
N PRO A 124 6.83 3.15 15.07
CA PRO A 124 6.04 2.79 13.90
C PRO A 124 4.53 2.94 14.07
N ALA A 125 3.98 2.57 15.23
CA ALA A 125 2.54 2.72 15.51
C ALA A 125 2.08 4.18 15.48
N GLU A 126 2.85 5.07 16.09
CA GLU A 126 2.56 6.50 16.11
C GLU A 126 2.76 7.13 14.74
N LEU A 127 3.83 6.75 14.03
CA LEU A 127 4.10 7.18 12.66
C LEU A 127 2.93 6.83 11.73
N ALA A 128 2.43 5.60 11.81
CA ALA A 128 1.27 5.16 11.04
C ALA A 128 0.00 5.92 11.43
N ALA A 129 -0.22 6.17 12.73
CA ALA A 129 -1.37 6.92 13.22
C ALA A 129 -1.36 8.37 12.74
N GLN A 130 -0.21 9.05 12.79
CA GLN A 130 -0.05 10.41 12.27
C GLN A 130 -0.26 10.47 10.75
N ALA A 131 0.26 9.49 10.00
CA ALA A 131 0.03 9.39 8.56
C ALA A 131 -1.46 9.18 8.24
N CYS A 132 -2.15 8.33 9.00
CA CYS A 132 -3.59 8.18 8.92
C CYS A 132 -4.34 9.47 9.25
N ASP A 133 -3.93 10.21 10.30
CA ASP A 133 -4.55 11.50 10.64
C ASP A 133 -4.48 12.49 9.48
N ILE A 134 -3.31 12.59 8.82
CA ILE A 134 -3.17 13.45 7.65
C ILE A 134 -4.09 13.01 6.51
N GLU A 135 -4.01 11.75 6.10
CA GLU A 135 -4.67 11.31 4.85
C GLU A 135 -6.18 11.09 5.04
N LEU A 136 -6.64 10.56 6.19
CA LEU A 136 -8.05 10.27 6.43
C LEU A 136 -8.81 11.45 7.04
N ASN A 137 -8.24 12.11 8.07
CA ASN A 137 -8.97 13.11 8.84
C ASN A 137 -8.78 14.52 8.28
N ARG A 138 -7.53 14.97 8.09
CA ARG A 138 -7.24 16.34 7.63
C ARG A 138 -7.56 16.54 6.16
N LEU A 139 -7.22 15.54 5.32
CA LEU A 139 -7.46 15.58 3.88
C LEU A 139 -8.78 14.92 3.46
N ASN A 140 -9.50 14.28 4.39
CA ASN A 140 -10.76 13.57 4.14
C ASN A 140 -10.66 12.56 2.99
N GLY A 141 -9.52 11.86 2.89
CA GLY A 141 -9.30 10.84 1.86
C GLY A 141 -10.22 9.63 2.06
N PRO A 142 -10.88 9.14 1.01
CA PRO A 142 -11.71 7.93 1.08
C PRO A 142 -10.82 6.69 1.01
N ILE A 143 -9.90 6.53 1.95
CA ILE A 143 -8.91 5.46 2.00
C ILE A 143 -8.97 4.68 3.31
N GLY A 144 -8.35 3.50 3.34
CA GLY A 144 -8.17 2.71 4.55
C GLY A 144 -6.85 3.00 5.25
N LYS A 145 -6.60 2.25 6.33
CA LYS A 145 -5.40 2.40 7.17
C LYS A 145 -4.25 1.45 6.79
N GLN A 146 -4.49 0.51 5.88
CA GLN A 146 -3.52 -0.55 5.53
C GLN A 146 -2.15 0.02 5.15
N ASP A 147 -2.15 1.02 4.26
CA ASP A 147 -0.95 1.46 3.56
C ASP A 147 0.01 2.16 4.49
N GLN A 148 -0.50 3.02 5.38
CA GLN A 148 0.28 3.73 6.40
C GLN A 148 0.90 2.76 7.41
N TYR A 149 0.10 1.77 7.84
CA TYR A 149 0.57 0.81 8.83
C TYR A 149 1.64 -0.12 8.27
N ILE A 150 1.42 -0.72 7.10
CA ILE A 150 2.45 -1.62 6.53
C ILE A 150 3.72 -0.87 6.13
N ALA A 151 3.61 0.35 5.63
CA ALA A 151 4.75 1.19 5.31
C ALA A 151 5.59 1.51 6.57
N ALA A 152 4.93 1.79 7.71
CA ALA A 152 5.61 2.07 8.95
C ALA A 152 6.25 0.84 9.60
N TYR A 153 5.55 -0.31 9.57
CA TYR A 153 5.99 -1.53 10.25
C TYR A 153 6.94 -2.40 9.43
N GLY A 154 6.73 -2.47 8.11
CA GLY A 154 7.46 -3.41 7.27
C GLY A 154 7.02 -4.87 7.43
N GLY A 155 7.75 -5.79 6.87
CA GLY A 155 7.62 -7.23 6.99
C GLY A 155 6.40 -7.83 6.29
N LEU A 156 6.12 -9.06 6.68
CA LEU A 156 4.87 -9.76 6.43
C LEU A 156 4.01 -9.58 7.68
N THR A 157 3.02 -8.70 7.63
CA THR A 157 2.32 -8.25 8.83
C THR A 157 0.81 -8.42 8.72
N CYS A 158 0.22 -8.98 9.78
CA CYS A 158 -1.23 -9.07 9.96
C CYS A 158 -1.72 -7.84 10.73
N PHE A 159 -2.88 -7.34 10.34
CA PHE A 159 -3.50 -6.18 10.97
C PHE A 159 -4.97 -6.47 11.31
N ASN A 160 -5.37 -6.20 12.55
CA ASN A 160 -6.75 -6.03 12.96
C ASN A 160 -7.08 -4.55 13.08
N PHE A 161 -8.15 -4.13 12.42
CA PHE A 161 -8.71 -2.79 12.56
C PHE A 161 -9.95 -2.89 13.44
N LEU A 162 -9.89 -2.34 14.64
CA LEU A 162 -10.94 -2.46 15.63
C LEU A 162 -11.87 -1.25 15.60
N PRO A 163 -13.14 -1.41 16.00
CA PRO A 163 -14.02 -0.29 16.32
C PRO A 163 -13.33 0.70 17.27
N GLY A 164 -13.56 2.00 17.06
CA GLY A 164 -12.84 3.05 17.77
C GLY A 164 -11.45 3.37 17.21
N GLY A 165 -11.10 2.78 16.05
CA GLY A 165 -9.92 3.15 15.27
C GLY A 165 -8.59 2.55 15.74
N LYS A 166 -8.58 1.75 16.81
CA LYS A 166 -7.38 1.02 17.27
C LYS A 166 -6.95 0.02 16.21
N VAL A 167 -5.64 -0.10 15.99
CA VAL A 167 -5.04 -1.10 15.09
C VAL A 167 -4.11 -2.00 15.90
N GLU A 168 -4.28 -3.29 15.72
CA GLU A 168 -3.37 -4.31 16.25
C GLU A 168 -2.54 -4.86 15.10
N ALA A 169 -1.24 -4.93 15.29
CA ALA A 169 -0.28 -5.39 14.29
C ALA A 169 0.60 -6.49 14.87
N TRP A 170 0.77 -7.58 14.14
CA TRP A 170 1.70 -8.65 14.51
C TRP A 170 2.32 -9.28 13.25
N PRO A 171 3.57 -9.80 13.36
CA PRO A 171 4.19 -10.46 12.23
C PRO A 171 3.46 -11.76 11.88
N LEU A 172 3.29 -12.01 10.59
CA LEU A 172 2.80 -13.29 10.08
C LEU A 172 3.84 -14.39 10.39
N LYS A 173 3.42 -15.45 11.06
CA LYS A 173 4.30 -16.55 11.52
C LYS A 173 4.53 -17.57 10.41
N VAL A 174 5.52 -17.33 9.55
CA VAL A 174 5.93 -18.24 8.48
C VAL A 174 7.35 -18.74 8.71
N SER A 175 7.64 -19.98 8.26
CA SER A 175 9.02 -20.49 8.23
C SER A 175 9.87 -19.74 7.19
N GLU A 176 11.19 -19.80 7.34
CA GLU A 176 12.11 -19.22 6.33
C GLU A 176 11.88 -19.82 4.95
N GLU A 177 11.70 -21.13 4.87
CA GLU A 177 11.43 -21.86 3.63
C GLU A 177 10.11 -21.35 2.96
N THR A 178 9.05 -21.17 3.75
CA THR A 178 7.78 -20.63 3.25
C THR A 178 7.94 -19.19 2.77
N ARG A 179 8.66 -18.35 3.52
CA ARG A 179 8.94 -16.96 3.16
C ARG A 179 9.71 -16.88 1.84
N ASP A 180 10.80 -17.63 1.73
CA ASP A 180 11.67 -17.60 0.57
C ASP A 180 10.94 -18.14 -0.68
N SER A 181 10.18 -19.23 -0.53
CA SER A 181 9.33 -19.77 -1.59
C SER A 181 8.23 -18.78 -2.02
N LEU A 182 7.64 -18.06 -1.07
CA LEU A 182 6.63 -17.05 -1.38
C LEU A 182 7.24 -15.88 -2.16
N GLU A 183 8.41 -15.38 -1.73
CA GLU A 183 9.15 -14.30 -2.39
C GLU A 183 9.57 -14.69 -3.81
N ASP A 184 10.08 -15.90 -3.97
CA ASP A 184 10.55 -16.41 -5.25
C ASP A 184 9.42 -16.64 -6.27
N ASN A 185 8.24 -17.05 -5.81
CA ASN A 185 7.14 -17.53 -6.65
C ASN A 185 6.03 -16.48 -6.85
N LEU A 186 6.08 -15.33 -6.15
CA LEU A 186 5.21 -14.19 -6.42
C LEU A 186 5.82 -13.30 -7.50
N LEU A 187 5.12 -13.16 -8.62
CA LEU A 187 5.51 -12.32 -9.74
C LEU A 187 4.56 -11.14 -9.87
N LEU A 188 5.11 -9.95 -10.07
CA LEU A 188 4.37 -8.69 -10.14
C LEU A 188 4.53 -8.06 -11.52
N PHE A 189 3.43 -7.84 -12.26
CA PHE A 189 3.42 -7.31 -13.62
C PHE A 189 2.66 -5.99 -13.69
N PHE A 190 3.30 -4.96 -14.22
CA PHE A 190 2.67 -3.65 -14.41
C PHE A 190 1.72 -3.67 -15.61
N THR A 191 0.47 -3.28 -15.40
CA THR A 191 -0.58 -3.28 -16.43
C THR A 191 -0.52 -2.09 -17.40
N GLY A 192 0.37 -1.12 -17.14
CA GLY A 192 0.42 0.12 -17.92
C GLY A 192 -0.69 1.14 -17.57
N TYR A 193 -1.66 0.75 -16.75
CA TYR A 193 -2.72 1.64 -16.29
C TYR A 193 -2.37 2.20 -14.92
N SER A 194 -2.31 3.51 -14.80
CA SER A 194 -2.35 4.22 -13.52
C SER A 194 -3.72 4.87 -13.38
N ARG A 195 -4.35 4.72 -12.22
CA ARG A 195 -5.65 5.32 -11.93
C ARG A 195 -5.68 5.82 -10.50
N SER A 196 -6.33 6.93 -10.28
CA SER A 196 -6.63 7.35 -8.92
C SER A 196 -7.50 6.30 -8.23
N ALA A 197 -7.00 5.76 -7.12
CA ALA A 197 -7.74 4.81 -6.28
C ALA A 197 -9.00 5.45 -5.67
N SER A 198 -9.03 6.77 -5.57
CA SER A 198 -10.04 7.53 -4.83
C SER A 198 -11.48 7.30 -5.32
N SER A 199 -11.71 7.17 -6.63
CA SER A 199 -13.06 6.96 -7.15
C SER A 199 -13.64 5.59 -6.77
N ILE A 200 -12.83 4.54 -6.82
CA ILE A 200 -13.24 3.17 -6.45
C ILE A 200 -13.44 3.05 -4.94
N LEU A 201 -12.50 3.59 -4.18
CA LEU A 201 -12.58 3.59 -2.71
C LEU A 201 -13.74 4.46 -2.21
N LYS A 202 -14.03 5.58 -2.88
CA LYS A 202 -15.19 6.42 -2.57
C LYS A 202 -16.51 5.68 -2.81
N GLU A 203 -16.63 4.92 -3.91
CA GLU A 203 -17.80 4.08 -4.16
C GLU A 203 -17.97 3.00 -3.08
N GLN A 204 -16.88 2.31 -2.72
CA GLN A 204 -16.88 1.33 -1.65
C GLN A 204 -17.28 1.96 -0.31
N ASP A 205 -16.70 3.10 0.05
CA ASP A 205 -17.00 3.83 1.28
C ASP A 205 -18.46 4.26 1.36
N GLN A 206 -19.00 4.81 0.26
CA GLN A 206 -20.40 5.24 0.18
C GLN A 206 -21.37 4.08 0.33
N LYS A 207 -21.13 2.95 -0.36
CA LYS A 207 -21.95 1.75 -0.25
C LYS A 207 -21.88 1.13 1.15
N SER A 208 -20.71 1.12 1.77
CA SER A 208 -20.53 0.62 3.14
C SER A 208 -21.24 1.50 4.16
N LYS A 209 -21.19 2.82 4.01
CA LYS A 209 -21.93 3.78 4.85
C LYS A 209 -23.45 3.64 4.73
N ALA A 210 -23.92 3.30 3.54
CA ALA A 210 -25.34 3.06 3.25
C ALA A 210 -25.82 1.66 3.66
N ASP A 211 -24.96 0.85 4.28
CA ASP A 211 -25.23 -0.55 4.65
C ASP A 211 -25.72 -1.40 3.45
N ASP A 212 -25.13 -1.14 2.26
CA ASP A 212 -25.43 -1.94 1.07
C ASP A 212 -25.09 -3.42 1.33
N HIS A 213 -26.12 -4.27 1.31
CA HIS A 213 -26.01 -5.69 1.69
C HIS A 213 -24.96 -6.42 0.86
N GLY A 214 -24.93 -6.20 -0.47
CA GLY A 214 -23.97 -6.84 -1.36
C GLY A 214 -22.53 -6.42 -1.08
N MET A 215 -22.31 -5.12 -0.75
CA MET A 215 -21.00 -4.62 -0.38
C MET A 215 -20.54 -5.22 0.96
N ILE A 216 -21.39 -5.21 1.97
CA ILE A 216 -21.06 -5.73 3.31
C ILE A 216 -20.79 -7.23 3.26
N GLU A 217 -21.61 -8.02 2.61
CA GLU A 217 -21.35 -9.47 2.39
C GLU A 217 -20.03 -9.72 1.65
N ASN A 218 -19.74 -8.92 0.61
CA ASN A 218 -18.47 -9.03 -0.11
C ASN A 218 -17.29 -8.77 0.82
N LEU A 219 -17.36 -7.77 1.69
CA LEU A 219 -16.30 -7.43 2.63
C LEU A 219 -16.16 -8.47 3.74
N HIS A 220 -17.26 -9.03 4.26
CA HIS A 220 -17.22 -10.16 5.21
C HIS A 220 -16.51 -11.35 4.59
N PHE A 221 -16.89 -11.74 3.37
CA PHE A 221 -16.25 -12.83 2.65
C PHE A 221 -14.74 -12.60 2.45
N VAL A 222 -14.35 -11.40 2.07
CA VAL A 222 -12.93 -11.07 1.87
C VAL A 222 -12.15 -11.05 3.19
N LYS A 223 -12.79 -10.64 4.30
CA LYS A 223 -12.20 -10.74 5.64
C LYS A 223 -11.92 -12.19 6.01
N ASP A 224 -12.90 -13.07 5.82
CA ASP A 224 -12.76 -14.50 6.09
C ASP A 224 -11.69 -15.15 5.21
N LEU A 225 -11.62 -14.77 3.92
CA LEU A 225 -10.51 -15.17 3.04
C LEU A 225 -9.14 -14.69 3.57
N GLY A 226 -9.09 -13.53 4.21
CA GLY A 226 -7.89 -13.03 4.86
C GLY A 226 -7.41 -13.99 5.95
N HIS A 227 -8.30 -14.44 6.83
CA HIS A 227 -7.97 -15.42 7.88
C HIS A 227 -7.59 -16.80 7.31
N GLN A 228 -8.29 -17.26 6.26
CA GLN A 228 -7.91 -18.49 5.56
C GLN A 228 -6.51 -18.37 4.92
N SER A 229 -6.20 -17.22 4.34
CA SER A 229 -4.87 -16.95 3.77
C SER A 229 -3.80 -16.94 4.86
N GLN A 230 -4.08 -16.41 6.05
CA GLN A 230 -3.18 -16.49 7.19
C GLN A 230 -2.89 -17.95 7.55
N THR A 231 -3.94 -18.76 7.73
CA THR A 231 -3.80 -20.18 8.07
C THR A 231 -2.98 -20.93 7.01
N ALA A 232 -3.25 -20.70 5.73
CA ALA A 232 -2.51 -21.35 4.64
C ALA A 232 -1.02 -20.96 4.63
N LEU A 233 -0.72 -19.67 4.79
CA LEU A 233 0.66 -19.17 4.84
C LEU A 233 1.42 -19.68 6.07
N GLU A 234 0.82 -19.64 7.24
CA GLU A 234 1.44 -20.12 8.49
C GLU A 234 1.67 -21.64 8.48
N ALA A 235 0.85 -22.40 7.74
CA ALA A 235 1.02 -23.83 7.51
C ALA A 235 2.01 -24.15 6.36
N GLY A 236 2.55 -23.16 5.66
CA GLY A 236 3.40 -23.37 4.48
C GLY A 236 2.66 -23.89 3.25
N ASN A 237 1.32 -23.85 3.24
CA ASN A 237 0.50 -24.31 2.12
C ASN A 237 0.32 -23.21 1.07
N LEU A 238 1.37 -22.99 0.26
CA LEU A 238 1.40 -21.93 -0.74
C LEU A 238 0.48 -22.20 -1.94
N HIS A 239 0.16 -23.46 -2.23
CA HIS A 239 -0.84 -23.81 -3.25
C HIS A 239 -2.24 -23.36 -2.82
N GLU A 240 -2.62 -23.61 -1.57
CA GLU A 240 -3.90 -23.14 -1.04
C GLU A 240 -3.94 -21.61 -0.98
N PHE A 241 -2.85 -20.97 -0.56
CA PHE A 241 -2.74 -19.51 -0.61
C PHE A 241 -2.95 -18.96 -2.03
N ALA A 242 -2.33 -19.57 -3.05
CA ALA A 242 -2.51 -19.18 -4.45
C ALA A 242 -3.97 -19.32 -4.89
N ARG A 243 -4.62 -20.44 -4.55
CA ARG A 243 -6.06 -20.66 -4.82
C ARG A 243 -6.92 -19.59 -4.16
N LEU A 244 -6.63 -19.24 -2.91
CA LEU A 244 -7.35 -18.19 -2.18
C LEU A 244 -7.16 -16.81 -2.81
N MET A 245 -6.00 -16.51 -3.41
CA MET A 245 -5.80 -15.26 -4.17
C MET A 245 -6.73 -15.18 -5.39
N ASP A 246 -6.90 -16.29 -6.14
CA ASP A 246 -7.86 -16.32 -7.26
C ASP A 246 -9.29 -16.11 -6.77
N VAL A 247 -9.72 -16.85 -5.74
CA VAL A 247 -11.05 -16.67 -5.14
C VAL A 247 -11.27 -15.22 -4.71
N HIS A 248 -10.26 -14.61 -4.08
CA HIS A 248 -10.32 -13.20 -3.70
C HIS A 248 -10.49 -12.29 -4.92
N TRP A 249 -9.76 -12.54 -6.01
CA TRP A 249 -9.86 -11.74 -7.23
C TRP A 249 -11.24 -11.87 -7.89
N GLN A 250 -11.77 -13.09 -8.02
CA GLN A 250 -13.11 -13.31 -8.57
C GLN A 250 -14.18 -12.56 -7.74
N ARG A 251 -14.07 -12.61 -6.41
CA ARG A 251 -14.99 -11.90 -5.51
C ARG A 251 -14.81 -10.38 -5.59
N LYS A 252 -13.57 -9.90 -5.66
CA LYS A 252 -13.27 -8.48 -5.79
C LYS A 252 -13.84 -7.86 -7.06
N LYS A 253 -13.78 -8.55 -8.20
CA LYS A 253 -14.38 -8.10 -9.46
C LYS A 253 -15.89 -7.80 -9.36
N GLN A 254 -16.58 -8.48 -8.46
CA GLN A 254 -18.03 -8.30 -8.24
C GLN A 254 -18.36 -7.09 -7.36
N ARG A 255 -17.38 -6.49 -6.69
CA ARG A 255 -17.57 -5.41 -5.70
C ARG A 255 -18.00 -4.09 -6.34
N SER A 256 -17.42 -3.72 -7.48
CA SER A 256 -17.85 -2.57 -8.28
C SER A 256 -17.45 -2.74 -9.75
N GLY A 257 -18.14 -2.06 -10.65
CA GLY A 257 -17.89 -2.14 -12.11
C GLY A 257 -16.54 -1.58 -12.55
N GLY A 258 -15.83 -0.86 -11.69
CA GLY A 258 -14.51 -0.27 -11.98
C GLY A 258 -13.31 -1.12 -11.56
N MET A 259 -13.54 -2.31 -10.96
CA MET A 259 -12.46 -3.15 -10.40
C MET A 259 -11.55 -3.76 -11.45
N SER A 260 -12.07 -4.05 -12.64
CA SER A 260 -11.33 -4.64 -13.75
C SER A 260 -11.77 -4.03 -15.08
N ASN A 261 -11.08 -4.39 -16.16
CA ASN A 261 -11.47 -4.10 -17.53
C ASN A 261 -11.19 -5.32 -18.42
N PRO A 262 -11.70 -5.37 -19.67
CA PRO A 262 -11.53 -6.52 -20.54
C PRO A 262 -10.06 -6.91 -20.73
N LYS A 263 -9.15 -5.93 -20.84
CA LYS A 263 -7.74 -6.19 -21.08
C LYS A 263 -7.04 -6.80 -19.85
N ILE A 264 -7.38 -6.34 -18.65
CA ILE A 264 -6.87 -6.93 -17.40
C ILE A 264 -7.37 -8.38 -17.26
N ASN A 265 -8.63 -8.64 -17.63
CA ASN A 265 -9.18 -10.00 -17.61
C ASN A 265 -8.46 -10.93 -18.61
N GLU A 266 -8.22 -10.49 -19.85
CA GLU A 266 -7.45 -11.23 -20.85
C GLU A 266 -6.04 -11.60 -20.33
N TRP A 267 -5.33 -10.64 -19.72
CA TRP A 267 -4.01 -10.89 -19.14
C TRP A 267 -4.06 -11.85 -17.96
N TYR A 268 -5.09 -11.72 -17.13
CA TYR A 268 -5.29 -12.64 -16.01
C TYR A 268 -5.52 -14.07 -16.50
N ASP A 269 -6.42 -14.26 -17.46
CA ASP A 269 -6.75 -15.57 -18.04
C ASP A 269 -5.53 -16.20 -18.75
N LEU A 270 -4.76 -15.38 -19.47
CA LEU A 270 -3.49 -15.82 -20.07
C LEU A 270 -2.48 -16.30 -19.01
N ALA A 271 -2.37 -15.58 -17.87
CA ALA A 271 -1.49 -15.98 -16.80
C ALA A 271 -1.90 -17.32 -16.19
N MET A 272 -3.18 -17.52 -15.92
CA MET A 272 -3.71 -18.78 -15.41
C MET A 272 -3.47 -19.95 -16.39
N ALA A 273 -3.69 -19.74 -17.69
CA ALA A 273 -3.38 -20.72 -18.74
C ALA A 273 -1.87 -21.00 -18.90
N SER A 274 -1.02 -20.09 -18.39
CA SER A 274 0.45 -20.16 -18.49
C SER A 274 1.14 -20.61 -17.20
N GLY A 275 0.40 -21.23 -16.26
CA GLY A 275 0.98 -21.88 -15.08
C GLY A 275 0.91 -21.05 -13.81
N ALA A 276 0.19 -19.92 -13.80
CA ALA A 276 -0.18 -19.27 -12.54
C ALA A 276 -1.18 -20.17 -11.77
N LEU A 277 -0.92 -20.39 -10.49
CA LEU A 277 -1.79 -21.16 -9.59
C LEU A 277 -2.86 -20.28 -8.95
N GLY A 278 -2.69 -18.97 -9.02
CA GLY A 278 -3.62 -17.95 -8.55
C GLY A 278 -3.01 -16.57 -8.66
N GLY A 279 -3.83 -15.54 -8.54
CA GLY A 279 -3.37 -14.17 -8.62
C GLY A 279 -4.48 -13.16 -8.37
N LYS A 280 -4.10 -11.87 -8.38
CA LYS A 280 -5.05 -10.76 -8.23
C LYS A 280 -4.47 -9.44 -8.70
N LEU A 281 -5.33 -8.49 -8.98
CA LEU A 281 -4.95 -7.10 -9.16
C LEU A 281 -4.74 -6.45 -7.78
N ILE A 282 -3.55 -5.86 -7.57
CA ILE A 282 -3.15 -5.21 -6.33
C ILE A 282 -3.73 -3.78 -6.25
N GLY A 283 -4.00 -3.31 -5.02
CA GLY A 283 -4.56 -1.99 -4.74
C GLY A 283 -6.07 -1.92 -4.89
N ALA A 284 -6.61 -0.71 -5.06
CA ALA A 284 -8.06 -0.45 -5.10
C ALA A 284 -8.77 -1.13 -6.27
N GLY A 285 -8.11 -1.32 -7.40
CA GLY A 285 -8.68 -1.86 -8.64
C GLY A 285 -8.51 -0.92 -9.83
N GLY A 286 -8.96 -1.37 -11.00
CA GLY A 286 -8.98 -0.57 -12.23
C GLY A 286 -7.64 -0.38 -12.95
N GLY A 287 -6.52 -0.83 -12.37
CA GLY A 287 -5.18 -0.75 -12.94
C GLY A 287 -4.09 -1.00 -11.89
N GLY A 288 -2.86 -0.75 -12.24
CA GLY A 288 -1.69 -0.96 -11.38
C GLY A 288 -0.97 -2.26 -11.69
N PHE A 289 -0.93 -3.19 -10.74
CA PHE A 289 -0.15 -4.42 -10.86
C PHE A 289 -1.01 -5.68 -10.74
N LEU A 290 -0.80 -6.62 -11.66
CA LEU A 290 -1.22 -8.00 -11.50
C LEU A 290 -0.13 -8.77 -10.75
N MET A 291 -0.50 -9.46 -9.68
CA MET A 291 0.36 -10.33 -8.90
C MET A 291 -0.11 -11.77 -9.05
N PHE A 292 0.82 -12.67 -9.36
CA PHE A 292 0.54 -14.10 -9.53
C PHE A 292 1.50 -14.92 -8.69
N TYR A 293 1.01 -16.03 -8.16
CA TYR A 293 1.85 -17.10 -7.63
C TYR A 293 2.02 -18.20 -8.68
N THR A 294 3.26 -18.60 -8.93
CA THR A 294 3.59 -19.65 -9.89
C THR A 294 4.89 -20.37 -9.52
N GLU A 295 4.95 -21.67 -9.75
CA GLU A 295 6.19 -22.45 -9.65
C GLU A 295 6.92 -22.53 -11.01
N ASP A 296 6.18 -22.43 -12.13
CA ASP A 296 6.78 -22.30 -13.48
C ASP A 296 6.96 -20.81 -13.87
N LYS A 297 7.91 -20.17 -13.22
CA LYS A 297 8.22 -18.74 -13.44
C LYS A 297 8.60 -18.44 -14.89
N SER A 298 9.29 -19.36 -15.56
CA SER A 298 9.76 -19.16 -16.92
C SER A 298 8.62 -19.09 -17.93
N LYS A 299 7.66 -19.99 -17.83
CA LYS A 299 6.48 -20.03 -18.68
C LYS A 299 5.62 -18.78 -18.49
N LEU A 300 5.34 -18.42 -17.25
CA LEU A 300 4.54 -17.22 -16.94
C LEU A 300 5.23 -15.94 -17.41
N ARG A 301 6.53 -15.78 -17.16
CA ARG A 301 7.31 -14.63 -17.63
C ARG A 301 7.28 -14.48 -19.15
N HIS A 302 7.43 -15.60 -19.88
CA HIS A 302 7.35 -15.60 -21.32
C HIS A 302 5.97 -15.13 -21.81
N ALA A 303 4.90 -15.69 -21.26
CA ALA A 303 3.53 -15.33 -21.62
C ALA A 303 3.23 -13.84 -21.34
N MET A 304 3.57 -13.33 -20.16
CA MET A 304 3.31 -11.93 -19.81
C MET A 304 4.14 -10.95 -20.66
N ARG A 305 5.39 -11.31 -20.96
CA ARG A 305 6.25 -10.50 -21.82
C ARG A 305 5.75 -10.46 -23.27
N SER A 306 5.20 -11.55 -23.80
CA SER A 306 4.66 -11.61 -25.16
C SER A 306 3.47 -10.66 -25.39
N VAL A 307 2.75 -10.29 -24.33
CA VAL A 307 1.67 -9.31 -24.36
C VAL A 307 2.08 -7.93 -23.84
N GLY A 308 3.40 -7.68 -23.68
CA GLY A 308 3.98 -6.37 -23.35
C GLY A 308 3.95 -5.98 -21.89
N LEU A 309 3.60 -6.88 -20.97
CA LEU A 309 3.61 -6.58 -19.55
C LEU A 309 5.04 -6.59 -18.97
N LYS A 310 5.39 -5.54 -18.24
CA LYS A 310 6.69 -5.41 -17.58
C LYS A 310 6.64 -6.02 -16.19
N GLU A 311 7.52 -7.00 -15.93
CA GLU A 311 7.75 -7.53 -14.58
C GLU A 311 8.50 -6.52 -13.72
N VAL A 312 8.05 -6.35 -12.48
CA VAL A 312 8.76 -5.66 -11.41
C VAL A 312 9.13 -6.69 -10.36
N ARG A 313 10.42 -7.01 -10.27
CA ARG A 313 10.92 -7.90 -9.23
C ARG A 313 11.02 -7.18 -7.91
N PHE A 314 10.71 -7.88 -6.85
CA PHE A 314 10.77 -7.35 -5.48
C PHE A 314 11.26 -8.42 -4.51
N ARG A 315 11.66 -7.96 -3.34
CA ARG A 315 11.86 -8.74 -2.12
C ARG A 315 11.03 -8.15 -1.00
N PHE A 316 10.80 -8.91 0.05
CA PHE A 316 10.13 -8.38 1.23
C PHE A 316 11.08 -7.45 2.00
N ASP A 317 10.55 -6.32 2.44
CA ASP A 317 11.24 -5.38 3.33
C ASP A 317 10.80 -5.61 4.76
N PHE A 318 11.73 -5.85 5.68
CA PHE A 318 11.45 -6.13 7.09
C PHE A 318 11.76 -4.95 8.03
N GLU A 319 12.17 -3.81 7.48
CA GLU A 319 12.56 -2.66 8.30
C GLU A 319 11.47 -1.57 8.38
N GLY A 320 10.58 -1.53 7.38
CA GLY A 320 9.57 -0.48 7.30
C GLY A 320 10.17 0.91 7.02
N THR A 321 9.47 1.95 7.48
CA THR A 321 9.93 3.33 7.31
C THR A 321 11.15 3.60 8.20
N LYS A 322 12.27 3.97 7.58
CA LYS A 322 13.56 4.16 8.26
C LYS A 322 14.31 5.40 7.80
N LEU A 323 15.28 5.80 8.60
CA LEU A 323 16.30 6.76 8.21
C LEU A 323 17.44 6.02 7.50
N VAL A 324 17.84 6.51 6.33
CA VAL A 324 18.99 6.02 5.58
C VAL A 324 20.22 6.85 5.97
N ILE A 325 20.02 8.15 6.15
CA ILE A 325 21.03 9.12 6.64
C ILE A 325 20.33 10.04 7.64
N SER A 326 20.99 10.31 8.77
CA SER A 326 20.51 11.20 9.83
C SER A 326 21.61 12.16 10.31
#